data_27c65882c845fb0dbe858440f8e4c0c5
#
_entry.id   27c65882c845fb0dbe858440f8e4c0c5
#
_cell.length_a   1.000
_cell.length_b   1.000
_cell.length_c   1.000
_cell.angle_alpha   90.00
_cell.angle_beta   90.00
_cell.angle_gamma   90.00
#
_symmetry.space_group_name_H-M   'P 1'
#
loop_
_entity.id
_entity.type
_entity.pdbx_description
1 polymer ?
#
loop_
_entity_poly.entity_id
_entity_poly.type
_entity_poly.pdbx_seq_one_letter_code
_entity_poly.pdbx_strand_id
1 'polypeptide(L)'
;MSMGTFMFDRNGNIKRIDTRGVETPDGDILEDILIKDESGVIDGIDIDTTANTASLILDNGTEIPLTGGGSGGGTITVTANVAAGNIKAGDVFTNKTNQQMWTALLYRVNGPKVVLTGSPSATVIREKGDSITVNLSAAVTKMDYDIASAKWEVTPEGRTTTITNIAGPDLSTGSKTYTMSETISDTTTYKFSSNDSKSNNGSQSLKYNFVYPMYHGDVGTGITAATVTESLVTACDKHIVLKPTAGITVAYTVGDAINNGRMCFAAPASYGDIKSVKDTDLNFEYVSMFEKTQINFTGNDGKTVAYNVWVAIQDSNLKDKQIKISF
;
A
#
# COMPACT_ATOMS: atom_id res chain seq x y z
N MET A 1 41.58 -25.64 -22.92
CA MET A 1 41.02 -24.89 -21.77
C MET A 1 40.96 -23.41 -22.17
N SER A 2 39.78 -22.90 -22.37
CA SER A 2 39.57 -21.46 -22.60
C SER A 2 39.41 -20.81 -21.23
N MET A 3 40.28 -19.87 -20.86
CA MET A 3 40.14 -19.08 -19.66
C MET A 3 39.04 -18.02 -19.90
N GLY A 4 38.03 -18.00 -19.08
CA GLY A 4 37.06 -16.91 -19.04
C GLY A 4 37.73 -15.58 -18.68
N THR A 5 37.25 -14.49 -19.23
CA THR A 5 37.80 -13.16 -18.97
C THR A 5 36.98 -12.48 -17.90
N PHE A 6 37.61 -12.09 -16.79
CA PHE A 6 37.00 -11.30 -15.73
C PHE A 6 37.16 -9.80 -16.02
N MET A 7 36.09 -9.03 -15.92
CA MET A 7 36.15 -7.58 -15.99
C MET A 7 35.85 -6.99 -14.59
N PHE A 8 36.78 -6.16 -14.12
CA PHE A 8 36.68 -5.50 -12.82
C PHE A 8 36.26 -4.04 -12.98
N ASP A 9 35.54 -3.49 -12.03
CA ASP A 9 35.29 -2.06 -11.94
C ASP A 9 36.49 -1.32 -11.33
N ARG A 10 36.38 0.03 -11.18
CA ARG A 10 37.45 0.86 -10.59
C ARG A 10 37.74 0.55 -9.12
N ASN A 11 36.85 -0.16 -8.45
CA ASN A 11 36.96 -0.54 -7.03
C ASN A 11 37.46 -1.97 -6.85
N GLY A 12 37.77 -2.68 -7.96
CA GLY A 12 38.22 -4.05 -7.92
C GLY A 12 37.11 -5.10 -7.88
N ASN A 13 35.85 -4.71 -8.00
CA ASN A 13 34.75 -5.65 -8.02
C ASN A 13 34.55 -6.27 -9.40
N ILE A 14 34.15 -7.54 -9.45
CA ILE A 14 33.88 -8.24 -10.71
C ILE A 14 32.60 -7.66 -11.32
N LYS A 15 32.76 -7.00 -12.48
CA LYS A 15 31.66 -6.36 -13.19
C LYS A 15 30.96 -7.30 -14.15
N ARG A 16 31.65 -8.27 -14.67
CA ARG A 16 31.13 -9.26 -15.62
C ARG A 16 32.09 -10.45 -15.68
N ILE A 17 31.51 -11.64 -15.67
CA ILE A 17 32.25 -12.88 -15.99
C ILE A 17 31.83 -13.23 -17.42
N ASP A 18 32.76 -13.23 -18.34
CA ASP A 18 32.54 -13.77 -19.69
C ASP A 18 32.66 -15.30 -19.60
N THR A 19 31.52 -15.96 -19.52
CA THR A 19 31.45 -17.42 -19.41
C THR A 19 31.40 -18.11 -20.77
N ARG A 20 31.55 -17.35 -21.88
CA ARG A 20 31.60 -17.93 -23.22
C ARG A 20 32.83 -18.85 -23.34
N GLY A 21 32.57 -20.12 -23.46
CA GLY A 21 33.62 -21.16 -23.58
C GLY A 21 34.09 -21.78 -22.27
N VAL A 22 33.41 -21.51 -21.13
CA VAL A 22 33.57 -22.28 -19.90
C VAL A 22 32.68 -23.50 -20.00
N GLU A 23 33.24 -24.67 -20.28
CA GLU A 23 32.54 -25.93 -20.23
C GLU A 23 32.41 -26.41 -18.77
N THR A 24 31.20 -26.74 -18.32
CA THR A 24 31.02 -27.47 -17.08
C THR A 24 31.51 -28.91 -17.26
N PRO A 25 31.77 -29.66 -16.17
CA PRO A 25 32.16 -31.08 -16.26
C PRO A 25 31.17 -31.94 -17.05
N ASP A 26 29.92 -31.47 -17.23
CA ASP A 26 28.86 -32.16 -17.97
C ASP A 26 28.70 -31.64 -19.41
N GLY A 27 29.60 -30.74 -19.91
CA GLY A 27 29.60 -30.25 -21.25
C GLY A 27 28.71 -29.06 -21.59
N ASP A 28 28.05 -28.47 -20.59
CA ASP A 28 27.20 -27.30 -20.78
C ASP A 28 28.00 -25.98 -20.73
N ILE A 29 27.61 -25.03 -21.56
CA ILE A 29 28.25 -23.69 -21.60
C ILE A 29 27.43 -22.77 -20.67
N LEU A 30 28.08 -22.16 -19.68
CA LEU A 30 27.49 -21.14 -18.82
C LEU A 30 27.40 -19.82 -19.59
N GLU A 31 26.16 -19.45 -19.99
CA GLU A 31 25.89 -18.18 -20.64
C GLU A 31 25.54 -17.11 -19.60
N ASP A 32 26.30 -16.03 -19.58
CA ASP A 32 26.10 -14.75 -18.90
C ASP A 32 25.47 -14.77 -17.49
N ILE A 33 26.29 -14.86 -16.46
CA ILE A 33 25.89 -14.55 -15.08
C ILE A 33 26.01 -13.03 -14.87
N LEU A 34 24.88 -12.35 -14.71
CA LEU A 34 24.83 -10.94 -14.35
C LEU A 34 24.82 -10.80 -12.83
N ILE A 35 25.92 -10.33 -12.26
CA ILE A 35 25.98 -9.99 -10.82
C ILE A 35 25.57 -8.53 -10.68
N LYS A 36 24.41 -8.26 -10.09
CA LYS A 36 23.97 -6.92 -9.70
C LYS A 36 24.40 -6.65 -8.27
N ASP A 37 25.13 -5.55 -8.11
CA ASP A 37 25.43 -4.94 -6.84
C ASP A 37 24.16 -4.25 -6.30
N GLU A 38 23.88 -4.36 -5.01
CA GLU A 38 22.99 -3.53 -4.17
C GLU A 38 21.92 -4.24 -3.32
N SER A 39 21.95 -5.56 -3.10
CA SER A 39 20.98 -6.12 -2.13
C SER A 39 21.31 -7.51 -1.58
N GLY A 40 22.36 -7.66 -0.83
CA GLY A 40 22.68 -8.91 -0.12
C GLY A 40 23.09 -10.05 -1.09
N VAL A 41 24.03 -9.77 -1.95
CA VAL A 41 24.35 -10.50 -3.16
C VAL A 41 25.63 -11.31 -2.99
N ILE A 42 25.76 -12.34 -3.79
CA ILE A 42 26.93 -13.18 -3.96
C ILE A 42 28.13 -12.28 -4.29
N ASP A 43 29.10 -12.24 -3.39
CA ASP A 43 30.32 -11.42 -3.53
C ASP A 43 31.35 -12.09 -4.45
N GLY A 44 31.24 -13.41 -4.63
CA GLY A 44 32.11 -14.14 -5.53
C GLY A 44 31.79 -15.64 -5.64
N ILE A 45 32.42 -16.26 -6.62
CA ILE A 45 32.49 -17.73 -6.77
C ILE A 45 33.95 -18.11 -6.68
N ASP A 46 34.33 -18.90 -5.72
CA ASP A 46 35.65 -19.52 -5.65
C ASP A 46 35.61 -20.92 -6.26
N ILE A 47 36.44 -21.18 -7.25
CA ILE A 47 36.55 -22.47 -7.93
C ILE A 47 37.96 -23.02 -7.71
N ASP A 48 38.06 -23.99 -6.82
CA ASP A 48 39.30 -24.76 -6.69
C ASP A 48 39.36 -25.90 -7.73
N THR A 49 40.04 -25.63 -8.82
CA THR A 49 40.19 -26.60 -9.90
C THR A 49 41.07 -27.81 -9.52
N THR A 50 41.86 -27.70 -8.44
CA THR A 50 42.72 -28.79 -7.96
C THR A 50 41.95 -29.76 -7.10
N ALA A 51 41.07 -29.25 -6.23
CA ALA A 51 40.20 -30.05 -5.40
C ALA A 51 38.86 -30.41 -6.08
N ASN A 52 38.60 -29.87 -7.27
CA ASN A 52 37.34 -30.00 -8.00
C ASN A 52 36.12 -29.56 -7.15
N THR A 53 36.28 -28.48 -6.38
CA THR A 53 35.27 -27.89 -5.52
C THR A 53 35.00 -26.46 -5.98
N ALA A 54 33.77 -26.04 -5.80
CA ALA A 54 33.37 -24.65 -5.99
C ALA A 54 32.61 -24.17 -4.77
N SER A 55 32.82 -22.92 -4.39
CA SER A 55 32.12 -22.29 -3.26
C SER A 55 31.50 -20.97 -3.69
N LEU A 56 30.32 -20.65 -3.15
CA LEU A 56 29.70 -19.34 -3.23
C LEU A 56 30.18 -18.53 -2.02
N ILE A 57 30.73 -17.36 -2.29
CA ILE A 57 31.11 -16.41 -1.24
C ILE A 57 30.01 -15.35 -1.15
N LEU A 58 29.39 -15.19 0.02
CA LEU A 58 28.42 -14.14 0.29
C LEU A 58 29.15 -12.88 0.76
N ASP A 59 28.50 -11.72 0.65
CA ASP A 59 28.99 -10.39 1.06
C ASP A 59 29.39 -10.30 2.55
N ASN A 60 28.90 -11.21 3.38
CA ASN A 60 29.29 -11.35 4.79
C ASN A 60 30.50 -12.28 5.02
N GLY A 61 31.16 -12.72 3.94
CA GLY A 61 32.29 -13.65 4.00
C GLY A 61 31.92 -15.11 4.27
N THR A 62 30.63 -15.46 4.25
CA THR A 62 30.20 -16.86 4.42
C THR A 62 30.46 -17.63 3.13
N GLU A 63 31.18 -18.73 3.23
CA GLU A 63 31.48 -19.63 2.12
C GLU A 63 30.46 -20.79 2.12
N ILE A 64 29.76 -20.98 0.99
CA ILE A 64 28.85 -22.11 0.76
C ILE A 64 29.51 -23.04 -0.24
N PRO A 65 30.03 -24.19 0.19
CA PRO A 65 30.69 -25.12 -0.74
C PRO A 65 29.65 -25.70 -1.72
N LEU A 66 29.93 -25.57 -3.01
CA LEU A 66 29.21 -26.23 -4.08
C LEU A 66 29.92 -27.56 -4.37
N THR A 67 29.59 -28.57 -3.61
CA THR A 67 30.14 -29.91 -3.86
C THR A 67 29.51 -30.49 -5.13
N GLY A 68 30.28 -30.56 -6.20
CA GLY A 68 29.90 -31.28 -7.41
C GLY A 68 29.58 -32.73 -7.06
N GLY A 69 28.41 -33.25 -7.43
CA GLY A 69 28.02 -34.61 -7.20
C GLY A 69 28.92 -35.55 -7.99
N GLY A 70 29.98 -36.02 -7.35
CA GLY A 70 30.67 -37.22 -7.82
C GLY A 70 29.66 -38.40 -7.78
N SER A 71 29.72 -39.29 -8.75
CA SER A 71 28.87 -40.47 -8.94
C SER A 71 29.02 -41.54 -7.84
N GLY A 72 29.03 -41.14 -6.58
CA GLY A 72 28.97 -42.01 -5.41
C GLY A 72 27.58 -41.84 -4.77
N GLY A 73 26.80 -42.93 -4.72
CA GLY A 73 25.38 -42.97 -4.31
C GLY A 73 25.06 -42.55 -2.88
N GLY A 74 25.59 -41.44 -2.38
CA GLY A 74 25.25 -40.83 -1.10
C GLY A 74 24.22 -39.70 -1.28
N THR A 75 23.23 -39.64 -0.39
CA THR A 75 22.27 -38.54 -0.33
C THR A 75 22.99 -37.31 0.18
N ILE A 76 23.15 -36.28 -0.65
CA ILE A 76 23.68 -34.96 -0.25
C ILE A 76 22.49 -34.08 0.15
N THR A 77 22.53 -33.62 1.38
CA THR A 77 21.52 -32.66 1.90
C THR A 77 22.25 -31.40 2.31
N VAL A 78 21.85 -30.29 1.72
CA VAL A 78 22.36 -28.94 2.05
C VAL A 78 21.23 -28.14 2.66
N THR A 79 21.46 -27.55 3.82
CA THR A 79 20.49 -26.62 4.46
C THR A 79 21.01 -25.19 4.31
N ALA A 80 20.18 -24.31 3.80
CA ALA A 80 20.52 -22.90 3.72
C ALA A 80 20.55 -22.27 5.12
N ASN A 81 21.68 -21.77 5.56
CA ASN A 81 21.82 -21.11 6.86
C ASN A 81 21.34 -19.66 6.85
N VAL A 82 21.36 -19.03 5.69
CA VAL A 82 20.93 -17.63 5.47
C VAL A 82 20.03 -17.54 4.24
N ALA A 83 19.18 -16.54 4.21
CA ALA A 83 18.36 -16.28 3.02
C ALA A 83 19.22 -15.62 1.93
N ALA A 84 19.15 -16.14 0.71
CA ALA A 84 19.85 -15.58 -0.45
C ALA A 84 19.00 -15.78 -1.72
N GLY A 85 18.70 -14.70 -2.42
CA GLY A 85 17.80 -14.74 -3.58
C GLY A 85 16.43 -15.27 -3.19
N ASN A 86 16.02 -16.39 -3.80
CA ASN A 86 14.73 -17.05 -3.47
C ASN A 86 14.85 -18.19 -2.45
N ILE A 87 16.05 -18.42 -1.93
CA ILE A 87 16.30 -19.41 -0.90
C ILE A 87 16.07 -18.75 0.46
N LYS A 88 15.28 -19.40 1.31
CA LYS A 88 15.04 -18.96 2.69
C LYS A 88 15.99 -19.67 3.64
N ALA A 89 16.36 -19.01 4.73
CA ALA A 89 17.07 -19.70 5.81
C ALA A 89 16.25 -20.91 6.30
N GLY A 90 16.90 -22.05 6.39
CA GLY A 90 16.27 -23.32 6.74
C GLY A 90 15.76 -24.14 5.55
N ASP A 91 15.80 -23.63 4.33
CA ASP A 91 15.46 -24.45 3.15
C ASP A 91 16.45 -25.62 3.01
N VAL A 92 15.91 -26.81 2.77
CA VAL A 92 16.69 -28.06 2.66
C VAL A 92 16.68 -28.53 1.21
N PHE A 93 17.86 -28.72 0.66
CA PHE A 93 18.09 -29.20 -0.69
C PHE A 93 18.71 -30.58 -0.63
N THR A 94 17.93 -31.60 -1.01
CA THR A 94 18.37 -32.98 -1.01
C THR A 94 18.53 -33.48 -2.44
N ASN A 95 19.71 -33.97 -2.80
CA ASN A 95 20.04 -34.48 -4.13
C ASN A 95 19.68 -33.55 -5.28
N LYS A 96 19.86 -32.26 -5.07
CA LYS A 96 19.69 -31.23 -6.13
C LYS A 96 20.95 -31.12 -6.96
N THR A 97 20.76 -31.06 -8.27
CA THR A 97 21.89 -30.74 -9.18
C THR A 97 22.28 -29.28 -9.01
N ASN A 98 23.51 -28.93 -9.40
CA ASN A 98 23.98 -27.54 -9.39
C ASN A 98 23.02 -26.64 -10.18
N GLN A 99 22.53 -27.07 -11.34
CA GLN A 99 21.55 -26.35 -12.12
C GLN A 99 20.25 -26.07 -11.34
N GLN A 100 19.73 -27.06 -10.60
CA GLN A 100 18.54 -26.88 -9.77
C GLN A 100 18.79 -25.92 -8.60
N MET A 101 20.00 -25.94 -8.02
CA MET A 101 20.41 -24.98 -6.99
C MET A 101 20.51 -23.57 -7.55
N TRP A 102 21.16 -23.40 -8.70
CA TRP A 102 21.24 -22.11 -9.38
C TRP A 102 19.88 -21.58 -9.79
N THR A 103 19.00 -22.44 -10.31
CA THR A 103 17.63 -22.05 -10.65
C THR A 103 16.89 -21.56 -9.40
N ALA A 104 17.00 -22.26 -8.27
CA ALA A 104 16.38 -21.86 -7.01
C ALA A 104 16.94 -20.51 -6.49
N LEU A 105 18.23 -20.26 -6.68
CA LEU A 105 18.89 -19.03 -6.25
C LEU A 105 18.54 -17.82 -7.15
N LEU A 106 18.55 -17.99 -8.45
CA LEU A 106 18.46 -16.92 -9.44
C LEU A 106 17.04 -16.70 -9.95
N TYR A 107 16.18 -17.72 -9.92
CA TYR A 107 14.81 -17.61 -10.41
C TYR A 107 13.95 -16.91 -9.36
N ARG A 108 13.49 -15.72 -9.71
CA ARG A 108 12.53 -15.01 -8.84
C ARG A 108 11.23 -15.79 -8.80
N VAL A 109 10.94 -16.40 -7.67
CA VAL A 109 9.64 -17.03 -7.44
C VAL A 109 8.56 -15.97 -7.34
N ASN A 110 7.60 -16.03 -8.24
CA ASN A 110 6.44 -15.15 -8.23
C ASN A 110 5.32 -15.84 -7.47
N GLY A 111 4.90 -15.21 -6.38
CA GLY A 111 3.68 -15.62 -5.69
C GLY A 111 2.43 -15.33 -6.52
N PRO A 112 1.26 -15.78 -6.07
CA PRO A 112 0.00 -15.57 -6.77
C PRO A 112 -0.23 -14.10 -7.12
N LYS A 113 -0.65 -13.81 -8.33
CA LYS A 113 -1.09 -12.47 -8.70
C LYS A 113 -2.56 -12.31 -8.28
N VAL A 114 -2.83 -11.32 -7.44
CA VAL A 114 -4.18 -10.95 -7.00
C VAL A 114 -4.55 -9.60 -7.62
N VAL A 115 -5.74 -9.52 -8.21
CA VAL A 115 -6.35 -8.28 -8.68
C VAL A 115 -7.70 -8.14 -7.99
N LEU A 116 -7.85 -7.13 -7.14
CA LEU A 116 -9.07 -6.85 -6.38
C LEU A 116 -9.75 -5.61 -6.94
N THR A 117 -11.00 -5.75 -7.34
CA THR A 117 -11.85 -4.67 -7.83
C THR A 117 -13.13 -4.58 -7.00
N GLY A 118 -13.76 -3.41 -7.01
CA GLY A 118 -15.01 -3.19 -6.29
C GLY A 118 -15.94 -2.21 -7.01
N SER A 119 -17.24 -2.45 -6.90
CA SER A 119 -18.29 -1.57 -7.39
C SER A 119 -19.31 -1.34 -6.27
N PRO A 120 -19.70 -0.07 -5.99
CA PRO A 120 -19.19 1.17 -6.57
C PRO A 120 -17.71 1.41 -6.25
N SER A 121 -17.07 2.36 -6.94
CA SER A 121 -15.64 2.64 -6.75
C SER A 121 -15.29 3.00 -5.30
N ALA A 122 -14.20 2.43 -4.78
CA ALA A 122 -13.66 2.74 -3.47
C ALA A 122 -13.00 4.14 -3.38
N THR A 123 -12.74 4.79 -4.52
CA THR A 123 -12.19 6.15 -4.55
C THR A 123 -13.20 7.22 -4.17
N VAL A 124 -14.50 6.91 -4.22
CA VAL A 124 -15.57 7.82 -3.82
C VAL A 124 -15.67 7.82 -2.30
N ILE A 125 -15.48 8.99 -1.69
CA ILE A 125 -15.67 9.20 -0.25
C ILE A 125 -17.17 9.42 0.02
N ARG A 126 -17.67 8.88 1.10
CA ARG A 126 -19.09 8.93 1.48
C ARG A 126 -19.26 9.50 2.87
N GLU A 127 -20.46 9.96 3.15
CA GLU A 127 -20.81 10.42 4.48
C GLU A 127 -21.11 9.22 5.40
N LYS A 128 -20.69 9.29 6.66
CA LYS A 128 -21.06 8.28 7.68
C LYS A 128 -22.56 8.26 7.85
N GLY A 129 -23.13 7.05 7.87
CA GLY A 129 -24.57 6.83 7.89
C GLY A 129 -25.19 6.57 6.51
N ASP A 130 -24.52 6.93 5.42
CA ASP A 130 -24.92 6.46 4.10
C ASP A 130 -24.74 4.94 4.04
N SER A 131 -25.66 4.26 3.36
CA SER A 131 -25.58 2.81 3.19
C SER A 131 -25.35 2.48 1.72
N ILE A 132 -24.31 1.66 1.46
CA ILE A 132 -24.01 1.18 0.11
C ILE A 132 -23.80 -0.33 0.10
N THR A 133 -24.22 -0.97 -0.97
CA THR A 133 -23.84 -2.35 -1.25
C THR A 133 -22.58 -2.38 -2.11
N VAL A 134 -21.51 -2.97 -1.59
CA VAL A 134 -20.26 -3.17 -2.31
C VAL A 134 -20.23 -4.57 -2.90
N ASN A 135 -19.92 -4.66 -4.19
CA ASN A 135 -19.68 -5.91 -4.89
C ASN A 135 -18.20 -6.00 -5.22
N LEU A 136 -17.54 -6.97 -4.64
CA LEU A 136 -16.09 -7.16 -4.75
C LEU A 136 -15.79 -8.35 -5.66
N SER A 137 -14.73 -8.23 -6.43
CA SER A 137 -14.23 -9.29 -7.30
C SER A 137 -12.72 -9.39 -7.16
N ALA A 138 -12.24 -10.55 -6.71
CA ALA A 138 -10.82 -10.86 -6.57
C ALA A 138 -10.43 -11.92 -7.61
N ALA A 139 -9.69 -11.52 -8.63
CA ALA A 139 -9.10 -12.43 -9.60
C ALA A 139 -7.74 -12.89 -9.09
N VAL A 140 -7.56 -14.20 -8.95
CA VAL A 140 -6.30 -14.84 -8.55
C VAL A 140 -5.74 -15.56 -9.76
N THR A 141 -4.51 -15.25 -10.12
CA THR A 141 -3.77 -15.97 -11.17
C THR A 141 -2.64 -16.75 -10.52
N LYS A 142 -2.61 -18.06 -10.79
CA LYS A 142 -1.48 -18.91 -10.46
C LYS A 142 -0.25 -18.41 -11.21
N MET A 143 0.86 -18.34 -10.52
CA MET A 143 2.16 -18.05 -11.09
C MET A 143 3.01 -19.33 -11.09
N ASP A 144 4.08 -19.39 -10.31
CA ASP A 144 5.04 -20.47 -10.37
C ASP A 144 4.56 -21.77 -9.67
N TYR A 145 3.70 -21.65 -8.66
CA TYR A 145 3.19 -22.78 -7.88
C TYR A 145 1.67 -22.79 -7.76
N ASP A 146 1.12 -23.96 -7.50
CA ASP A 146 -0.32 -24.15 -7.28
C ASP A 146 -0.79 -23.37 -6.06
N ILE A 147 -2.01 -22.81 -6.14
CA ILE A 147 -2.59 -22.10 -5.01
C ILE A 147 -3.03 -23.09 -3.94
N ALA A 148 -2.56 -22.88 -2.73
CA ALA A 148 -2.88 -23.70 -1.56
C ALA A 148 -3.99 -23.11 -0.71
N SER A 149 -4.09 -21.77 -0.64
CA SER A 149 -5.11 -21.12 0.17
C SER A 149 -5.49 -19.75 -0.39
N ALA A 150 -6.72 -19.31 -0.09
CA ALA A 150 -7.19 -17.97 -0.34
C ALA A 150 -8.14 -17.55 0.78
N LYS A 151 -8.19 -16.23 1.06
CA LYS A 151 -9.09 -15.69 2.08
C LYS A 151 -9.47 -14.24 1.82
N TRP A 152 -10.65 -13.88 2.32
CA TRP A 152 -11.08 -12.52 2.53
C TRP A 152 -10.77 -12.08 3.95
N GLU A 153 -10.32 -10.84 4.09
CA GLU A 153 -10.15 -10.15 5.37
C GLU A 153 -10.96 -8.85 5.29
N VAL A 154 -11.95 -8.71 6.14
CA VAL A 154 -12.83 -7.54 6.21
C VAL A 154 -12.60 -6.84 7.54
N THR A 155 -12.14 -5.59 7.48
CA THR A 155 -11.83 -4.78 8.66
C THR A 155 -12.65 -3.50 8.67
N PRO A 156 -13.81 -3.46 9.35
CA PRO A 156 -14.53 -2.23 9.61
C PRO A 156 -13.75 -1.34 10.58
N GLU A 157 -13.91 -0.02 10.46
CA GLU A 157 -13.24 0.94 11.34
C GLU A 157 -13.59 0.70 12.81
N GLY A 158 -12.55 0.63 13.66
CA GLY A 158 -12.72 0.42 15.10
C GLY A 158 -13.24 -0.95 15.50
N ARG A 159 -13.29 -1.93 14.60
CA ARG A 159 -13.78 -3.29 14.86
C ARG A 159 -12.73 -4.35 14.51
N THR A 160 -12.96 -5.56 15.02
CA THR A 160 -12.12 -6.72 14.75
C THR A 160 -12.24 -7.15 13.28
N THR A 161 -11.11 -7.54 12.68
CA THR A 161 -11.08 -8.12 11.34
C THR A 161 -11.80 -9.46 11.29
N THR A 162 -12.74 -9.59 10.36
CA THR A 162 -13.36 -10.88 10.03
C THR A 162 -12.56 -11.57 8.94
N ILE A 163 -12.22 -12.84 9.15
CA ILE A 163 -11.48 -13.66 8.19
C ILE A 163 -12.41 -14.74 7.65
N THR A 164 -12.58 -14.79 6.33
CA THR A 164 -13.32 -15.86 5.64
C THR A 164 -12.37 -16.64 4.74
N ASN A 165 -12.02 -17.85 5.16
CA ASN A 165 -11.20 -18.75 4.36
C ASN A 165 -12.02 -19.34 3.23
N ILE A 166 -11.41 -19.45 2.05
CA ILE A 166 -12.01 -20.11 0.90
C ILE A 166 -11.61 -21.57 0.96
N ALA A 167 -12.60 -22.46 1.08
CA ALA A 167 -12.37 -23.89 1.11
C ALA A 167 -12.02 -24.41 -0.29
N GLY A 168 -10.94 -25.20 -0.38
CA GLY A 168 -10.51 -25.89 -1.59
C GLY A 168 -10.37 -24.94 -2.80
N PRO A 169 -9.48 -23.94 -2.76
CA PRO A 169 -9.26 -23.11 -3.93
C PRO A 169 -8.78 -24.00 -5.06
N ASP A 170 -9.71 -24.44 -5.92
CA ASP A 170 -9.37 -25.21 -7.12
C ASP A 170 -8.72 -24.25 -8.13
N LEU A 171 -7.44 -24.42 -8.31
CA LEU A 171 -6.64 -23.68 -9.28
C LEU A 171 -5.90 -24.62 -10.23
N SER A 172 -6.54 -25.69 -10.61
CA SER A 172 -6.16 -26.47 -11.77
C SER A 172 -6.17 -25.61 -13.06
N THR A 173 -6.98 -24.53 -13.08
CA THR A 173 -6.99 -23.51 -14.13
C THR A 173 -6.11 -22.31 -13.71
N GLY A 174 -5.37 -21.72 -14.64
CA GLY A 174 -4.39 -20.66 -14.37
C GLY A 174 -4.93 -19.39 -13.69
N SER A 175 -6.27 -19.17 -13.66
CA SER A 175 -6.90 -18.02 -12.99
C SER A 175 -8.30 -18.36 -12.51
N LYS A 176 -8.69 -17.81 -11.35
CA LYS A 176 -10.04 -17.94 -10.78
C LYS A 176 -10.48 -16.62 -10.13
N THR A 177 -11.77 -16.34 -10.24
CA THR A 177 -12.38 -15.15 -9.64
C THR A 177 -13.25 -15.54 -8.46
N TYR A 178 -13.10 -14.81 -7.36
CA TYR A 178 -13.89 -14.92 -6.14
C TYR A 178 -14.65 -13.62 -5.92
N THR A 179 -15.93 -13.72 -5.59
CA THR A 179 -16.79 -12.56 -5.39
C THR A 179 -17.30 -12.49 -3.95
N MET A 180 -17.52 -11.27 -3.47
CA MET A 180 -18.18 -10.98 -2.21
C MET A 180 -19.12 -9.80 -2.41
N SER A 181 -20.28 -9.82 -1.76
CA SER A 181 -21.22 -8.69 -1.71
C SER A 181 -21.59 -8.42 -0.26
N GLU A 182 -21.52 -7.16 0.15
CA GLU A 182 -21.83 -6.74 1.51
C GLU A 182 -22.37 -5.31 1.51
N THR A 183 -23.31 -5.01 2.42
CA THR A 183 -23.80 -3.65 2.64
C THR A 183 -23.06 -3.03 3.81
N ILE A 184 -22.46 -1.86 3.59
CA ILE A 184 -21.67 -1.13 4.57
C ILE A 184 -22.17 0.31 4.73
N SER A 185 -21.97 0.88 5.92
CA SER A 185 -22.29 2.27 6.27
C SER A 185 -21.17 2.96 7.02
N ASP A 186 -20.01 2.30 7.14
CA ASP A 186 -18.84 2.81 7.86
C ASP A 186 -17.54 2.45 7.11
N THR A 187 -16.45 3.17 7.40
CA THR A 187 -15.16 2.91 6.77
C THR A 187 -14.79 1.45 6.92
N THR A 188 -14.57 0.78 5.79
CA THR A 188 -14.26 -0.64 5.76
C THR A 188 -13.12 -0.92 4.80
N THR A 189 -12.15 -1.69 5.28
CA THR A 189 -11.04 -2.19 4.45
C THR A 189 -11.28 -3.64 4.11
N TYR A 190 -11.24 -3.95 2.82
CA TYR A 190 -11.27 -5.30 2.28
C TYR A 190 -9.89 -5.67 1.80
N LYS A 191 -9.41 -6.83 2.20
CA LYS A 191 -8.18 -7.40 1.69
C LYS A 191 -8.46 -8.81 1.21
N PHE A 192 -8.00 -9.13 0.02
CA PHE A 192 -7.95 -10.48 -0.48
C PHE A 192 -6.51 -10.96 -0.52
N SER A 193 -6.24 -12.15 -0.01
CA SER A 193 -4.92 -12.76 -0.03
C SER A 193 -4.99 -14.22 -0.45
N SER A 194 -3.95 -14.66 -1.13
CA SER A 194 -3.79 -16.03 -1.61
C SER A 194 -2.35 -16.46 -1.42
N ASN A 195 -2.15 -17.70 -0.96
CA ASN A 195 -0.83 -18.32 -0.86
C ASN A 195 -0.75 -19.51 -1.80
N ASP A 196 0.42 -19.69 -2.38
CA ASP A 196 0.73 -20.91 -3.13
C ASP A 196 1.21 -22.06 -2.21
N SER A 197 1.48 -23.21 -2.80
CA SER A 197 1.94 -24.42 -2.09
C SER A 197 3.33 -24.30 -1.47
N LYS A 198 4.05 -23.22 -1.77
CA LYS A 198 5.34 -22.85 -1.17
C LYS A 198 5.23 -21.64 -0.24
N SER A 199 4.01 -21.27 0.15
CA SER A 199 3.72 -20.15 1.05
C SER A 199 4.12 -18.76 0.53
N ASN A 200 4.32 -18.61 -0.79
CA ASN A 200 4.45 -17.28 -1.37
C ASN A 200 3.08 -16.62 -1.40
N ASN A 201 3.02 -15.35 -1.01
CA ASN A 201 1.78 -14.59 -0.84
C ASN A 201 1.55 -13.58 -1.96
N GLY A 202 0.31 -13.52 -2.45
CA GLY A 202 -0.21 -12.42 -3.23
C GLY A 202 -1.40 -11.80 -2.50
N SER A 203 -1.45 -10.47 -2.41
CA SER A 203 -2.58 -9.79 -1.77
C SER A 203 -2.84 -8.41 -2.37
N GLN A 204 -4.09 -7.96 -2.27
CA GLN A 204 -4.50 -6.60 -2.61
C GLN A 204 -5.61 -6.14 -1.67
N SER A 205 -5.67 -4.83 -1.42
CA SER A 205 -6.66 -4.22 -0.53
C SER A 205 -7.41 -3.08 -1.21
N LEU A 206 -8.68 -2.92 -0.83
CA LEU A 206 -9.53 -1.78 -1.16
C LEU A 206 -10.08 -1.20 0.15
N LYS A 207 -10.09 0.13 0.26
CA LYS A 207 -10.65 0.84 1.40
C LYS A 207 -11.78 1.75 0.95
N TYR A 208 -12.98 1.50 1.46
CA TYR A 208 -14.12 2.38 1.33
C TYR A 208 -14.12 3.35 2.50
N ASN A 209 -14.07 4.64 2.21
CA ASN A 209 -13.98 5.66 3.23
C ASN A 209 -15.35 6.31 3.45
N PHE A 210 -15.76 6.39 4.72
CA PHE A 210 -16.90 7.14 5.21
C PHE A 210 -16.42 8.17 6.21
N VAL A 211 -16.83 9.40 6.04
CA VAL A 211 -16.38 10.54 6.87
C VAL A 211 -17.57 11.37 7.34
N TYR A 212 -17.38 12.08 8.42
CA TYR A 212 -18.29 13.18 8.76
C TYR A 212 -17.93 14.39 7.90
N PRO A 213 -18.92 15.09 7.33
CA PRO A 213 -18.69 16.18 6.40
C PRO A 213 -18.02 17.38 7.05
N MET A 214 -17.39 18.20 6.26
CA MET A 214 -17.01 19.57 6.62
C MET A 214 -18.07 20.52 6.06
N TYR A 215 -18.24 21.68 6.71
CA TYR A 215 -19.18 22.70 6.27
C TYR A 215 -18.50 24.04 6.14
N HIS A 216 -18.96 24.85 5.19
CA HIS A 216 -18.58 26.24 5.08
C HIS A 216 -19.76 27.05 4.51
N GLY A 217 -19.84 28.30 4.85
CA GLY A 217 -20.88 29.18 4.32
C GLY A 217 -21.12 30.39 5.22
N ASP A 218 -22.27 30.98 5.03
CA ASP A 218 -22.75 32.10 5.81
C ASP A 218 -23.79 31.65 6.84
N VAL A 219 -23.53 31.91 8.10
CA VAL A 219 -24.45 31.56 9.21
C VAL A 219 -25.39 32.70 9.60
N GLY A 220 -25.35 33.85 8.89
CA GLY A 220 -26.22 35.00 9.11
C GLY A 220 -25.57 36.16 9.86
N THR A 221 -26.19 37.31 9.76
CA THR A 221 -25.72 38.58 10.35
C THR A 221 -25.73 38.49 11.88
N GLY A 222 -24.66 38.96 12.52
CA GLY A 222 -24.54 39.03 13.98
C GLY A 222 -24.36 37.71 14.71
N ILE A 223 -24.32 36.57 14.02
CA ILE A 223 -24.03 35.27 14.63
C ILE A 223 -22.56 35.25 15.09
N THR A 224 -22.32 34.81 16.32
CA THR A 224 -20.99 34.70 16.94
C THR A 224 -20.66 33.25 17.27
N ALA A 225 -19.40 32.98 17.63
CA ALA A 225 -18.99 31.67 18.12
C ALA A 225 -19.81 31.21 19.35
N ALA A 226 -20.34 32.13 20.13
CA ALA A 226 -21.20 31.82 21.29
C ALA A 226 -22.68 31.52 20.93
N THR A 227 -23.15 31.98 19.77
CA THR A 227 -24.56 31.88 19.36
C THR A 227 -24.81 30.96 18.18
N VAL A 228 -23.74 30.53 17.48
CA VAL A 228 -23.85 29.59 16.37
C VAL A 228 -24.38 28.24 16.83
N THR A 229 -25.26 27.64 16.03
CA THR A 229 -25.90 26.34 16.33
C THR A 229 -25.60 25.31 15.23
N GLU A 230 -25.76 24.04 15.55
CA GLU A 230 -25.66 22.94 14.58
C GLU A 230 -26.53 23.21 13.35
N SER A 231 -27.80 23.63 13.53
CA SER A 231 -28.70 23.85 12.39
C SER A 231 -28.28 24.96 11.46
N LEU A 232 -27.64 26.02 11.97
CA LEU A 232 -27.08 27.07 11.13
C LEU A 232 -25.90 26.58 10.31
N VAL A 233 -25.02 25.78 10.92
CA VAL A 233 -23.85 25.24 10.23
C VAL A 233 -24.22 24.18 9.21
N THR A 234 -25.13 23.27 9.53
CA THR A 234 -25.56 22.21 8.60
C THR A 234 -26.39 22.72 7.43
N ALA A 235 -26.91 23.94 7.49
CA ALA A 235 -27.54 24.64 6.37
C ALA A 235 -26.52 25.20 5.36
N CYS A 236 -25.24 25.28 5.73
CA CYS A 236 -24.15 25.69 4.85
C CYS A 236 -23.77 24.62 3.84
N ASP A 237 -22.85 24.97 2.93
CA ASP A 237 -22.32 24.02 1.94
C ASP A 237 -21.57 22.90 2.61
N LYS A 238 -21.86 21.67 2.16
CA LYS A 238 -21.31 20.42 2.69
C LYS A 238 -20.18 19.89 1.80
N HIS A 239 -19.07 19.45 2.43
CA HIS A 239 -17.97 18.79 1.80
C HIS A 239 -17.70 17.41 2.41
N ILE A 240 -17.83 16.36 1.60
CA ILE A 240 -17.55 14.97 2.00
C ILE A 240 -16.14 14.63 1.53
N VAL A 241 -15.14 14.91 2.36
CA VAL A 241 -13.72 14.74 2.05
C VAL A 241 -12.97 14.17 3.25
N LEU A 242 -11.91 13.42 2.98
CA LEU A 242 -10.94 13.07 4.03
C LEU A 242 -10.28 14.34 4.55
N LYS A 243 -9.74 14.30 5.77
CA LYS A 243 -8.94 15.41 6.27
C LYS A 243 -7.87 15.77 5.23
N PRO A 244 -7.92 16.98 4.65
CA PRO A 244 -6.98 17.35 3.59
C PRO A 244 -5.61 17.70 4.19
N THR A 245 -4.56 17.09 3.67
CA THR A 245 -3.17 17.36 4.10
C THR A 245 -2.66 18.71 3.62
N ALA A 246 -3.13 19.16 2.44
CA ALA A 246 -2.74 20.44 1.82
C ALA A 246 -3.76 21.57 2.02
N GLY A 247 -4.78 21.33 2.86
CA GLY A 247 -5.92 22.23 2.99
C GLY A 247 -7.01 21.97 1.96
N ILE A 248 -8.12 22.67 2.11
CA ILE A 248 -9.26 22.66 1.18
C ILE A 248 -9.50 24.09 0.70
N THR A 249 -9.73 24.27 -0.61
CA THR A 249 -10.18 25.54 -1.17
C THR A 249 -11.68 25.50 -1.32
N VAL A 250 -12.36 26.46 -0.73
CA VAL A 250 -13.82 26.63 -0.77
C VAL A 250 -14.17 27.93 -1.44
N ALA A 251 -15.25 27.94 -2.21
CA ALA A 251 -15.80 29.13 -2.82
C ALA A 251 -16.91 29.68 -1.94
N TYR A 252 -16.77 30.90 -1.47
CA TYR A 252 -17.84 31.61 -0.78
C TYR A 252 -18.66 32.39 -1.81
N THR A 253 -19.74 31.77 -2.25
CA THR A 253 -20.73 32.45 -3.08
C THR A 253 -21.82 32.96 -2.16
N VAL A 254 -21.81 34.21 -1.86
CA VAL A 254 -22.88 34.84 -1.11
C VAL A 254 -24.04 35.05 -2.07
N GLY A 255 -25.16 34.38 -1.85
CA GLY A 255 -26.39 34.61 -2.60
C GLY A 255 -26.87 36.06 -2.44
N ASP A 256 -27.65 36.56 -3.39
CA ASP A 256 -28.16 37.95 -3.40
C ASP A 256 -28.95 38.35 -2.13
N ALA A 257 -29.34 37.40 -1.31
CA ALA A 257 -30.10 37.63 -0.08
C ALA A 257 -29.24 37.83 1.18
N ILE A 258 -27.91 37.57 1.13
CA ILE A 258 -27.02 37.61 2.29
C ILE A 258 -25.90 38.60 2.01
N ASN A 259 -26.23 39.87 2.01
CA ASN A 259 -25.25 40.95 2.11
C ASN A 259 -24.91 41.17 3.59
N ASN A 260 -23.65 40.98 3.95
CA ASN A 260 -23.11 41.17 5.30
C ASN A 260 -23.42 40.06 6.31
N GLY A 261 -23.31 38.79 5.93
CA GLY A 261 -23.35 37.68 6.86
C GLY A 261 -22.00 37.33 7.49
N ARG A 262 -21.98 36.33 8.36
CA ARG A 262 -20.78 35.82 9.02
C ARG A 262 -20.30 34.55 8.37
N MET A 263 -19.07 34.62 7.85
CA MET A 263 -18.41 33.44 7.33
C MET A 263 -18.22 32.42 8.44
N CYS A 264 -18.59 31.18 8.15
CA CYS A 264 -18.40 30.05 9.05
C CYS A 264 -17.68 28.91 8.33
N PHE A 265 -16.84 28.23 9.08
CA PHE A 265 -16.24 26.98 8.68
C PHE A 265 -16.35 25.98 9.84
N ALA A 266 -16.71 24.74 9.56
CA ALA A 266 -16.81 23.69 10.57
C ALA A 266 -16.21 22.37 10.07
N ALA A 267 -15.49 21.68 10.95
CA ALA A 267 -14.91 20.38 10.67
C ALA A 267 -14.96 19.49 11.90
N PRO A 268 -15.00 18.15 11.75
CA PRO A 268 -14.86 17.23 12.87
C PRO A 268 -13.66 17.62 13.75
N ALA A 269 -13.84 17.67 15.07
CA ALA A 269 -12.76 18.07 15.99
C ALA A 269 -11.51 17.18 15.90
N SER A 270 -11.69 15.93 15.43
CA SER A 270 -10.60 15.01 15.15
C SER A 270 -9.64 15.49 14.02
N TYR A 271 -10.06 16.45 13.20
CA TYR A 271 -9.20 17.06 12.18
C TYR A 271 -8.20 18.06 12.78
N GLY A 272 -8.44 18.50 14.03
CA GLY A 272 -7.60 19.47 14.72
C GLY A 272 -8.05 20.91 14.44
N ASP A 273 -7.16 21.86 14.69
CA ASP A 273 -7.43 23.27 14.49
C ASP A 273 -6.97 23.74 13.11
N ILE A 274 -7.70 24.73 12.58
CA ILE A 274 -7.25 25.42 11.37
C ILE A 274 -6.02 26.27 11.70
N LYS A 275 -5.06 26.25 10.79
CA LYS A 275 -3.81 27.03 10.88
C LYS A 275 -3.82 28.23 9.96
N SER A 276 -4.61 28.16 8.90
CA SER A 276 -4.68 29.20 7.89
C SER A 276 -6.07 29.26 7.27
N VAL A 277 -6.55 30.48 7.05
CA VAL A 277 -7.74 30.82 6.27
C VAL A 277 -7.31 31.92 5.30
N LYS A 278 -7.02 31.55 4.07
CA LYS A 278 -6.34 32.41 3.12
C LYS A 278 -7.19 32.70 1.89
N ASP A 279 -7.38 33.98 1.56
CA ASP A 279 -7.89 34.39 0.26
C ASP A 279 -6.84 34.06 -0.80
N THR A 280 -7.18 33.21 -1.78
CA THR A 280 -6.24 32.77 -2.81
C THR A 280 -5.95 33.85 -3.86
N ASP A 281 -6.87 34.76 -4.06
CA ASP A 281 -6.74 35.84 -5.06
C ASP A 281 -5.89 36.97 -4.53
N LEU A 282 -6.15 37.39 -3.28
CA LEU A 282 -5.45 38.48 -2.63
C LEU A 282 -4.20 38.04 -1.85
N ASN A 283 -4.02 36.74 -1.68
CA ASN A 283 -2.94 36.17 -0.86
C ASN A 283 -2.95 36.67 0.61
N PHE A 284 -4.14 36.98 1.13
CA PHE A 284 -4.33 37.54 2.47
C PHE A 284 -4.76 36.48 3.47
N GLU A 285 -4.22 36.55 4.70
CA GLU A 285 -4.50 35.61 5.78
C GLU A 285 -5.57 36.14 6.73
N TYR A 286 -6.65 35.37 6.93
CA TYR A 286 -7.81 35.75 7.74
C TYR A 286 -7.94 34.96 9.04
N VAL A 287 -7.06 34.01 9.37
CA VAL A 287 -7.25 33.09 10.51
C VAL A 287 -7.53 33.82 11.82
N SER A 288 -6.89 34.99 12.05
CA SER A 288 -7.09 35.82 13.26
C SER A 288 -8.46 36.53 13.31
N MET A 289 -9.21 36.50 12.22
CA MET A 289 -10.56 37.07 12.14
C MET A 289 -11.65 36.08 12.47
N PHE A 290 -11.29 34.90 12.97
CA PHE A 290 -12.23 33.86 13.36
C PHE A 290 -12.13 33.56 14.83
N GLU A 291 -13.29 33.41 15.47
CA GLU A 291 -13.39 32.83 16.80
C GLU A 291 -13.82 31.38 16.69
N LYS A 292 -13.20 30.52 17.50
CA LYS A 292 -13.49 29.09 17.58
C LYS A 292 -14.42 28.78 18.70
N THR A 293 -15.39 27.91 18.43
CA THR A 293 -16.19 27.18 19.42
C THR A 293 -16.24 25.70 19.10
N GLN A 294 -16.72 24.88 20.02
CA GLN A 294 -16.96 23.47 19.78
C GLN A 294 -18.43 23.14 20.01
N ILE A 295 -19.05 22.49 19.03
CA ILE A 295 -20.46 22.12 19.04
C ILE A 295 -20.55 20.62 18.73
N ASN A 296 -21.47 19.92 19.40
CA ASN A 296 -21.79 18.54 19.09
C ASN A 296 -22.82 18.51 17.96
N PHE A 297 -22.49 17.79 16.89
CA PHE A 297 -23.39 17.54 15.76
C PHE A 297 -23.92 16.12 15.81
N THR A 298 -25.11 15.92 15.30
CA THR A 298 -25.69 14.60 15.09
C THR A 298 -25.42 14.15 13.65
N GLY A 299 -24.56 13.13 13.49
CA GLY A 299 -24.27 12.56 12.17
C GLY A 299 -25.47 11.81 11.59
N ASN A 300 -25.44 11.54 10.28
CA ASN A 300 -26.45 10.72 9.61
C ASN A 300 -26.53 9.28 10.17
N ASP A 301 -25.45 8.81 10.82
CA ASP A 301 -25.41 7.53 11.54
C ASP A 301 -26.03 7.60 12.97
N GLY A 302 -26.61 8.74 13.34
CA GLY A 302 -27.21 8.99 14.65
C GLY A 302 -26.21 9.19 15.79
N LYS A 303 -24.90 9.23 15.49
CA LYS A 303 -23.86 9.43 16.51
C LYS A 303 -23.60 10.92 16.73
N THR A 304 -23.32 11.26 17.98
CA THR A 304 -22.88 12.61 18.36
C THR A 304 -21.39 12.76 18.06
N VAL A 305 -21.02 13.81 17.33
CA VAL A 305 -19.66 14.10 16.91
C VAL A 305 -19.31 15.54 17.27
N ALA A 306 -18.20 15.72 17.96
CA ALA A 306 -17.70 17.05 18.25
C ALA A 306 -17.14 17.72 16.99
N TYR A 307 -17.60 18.93 16.72
CA TYR A 307 -17.12 19.78 15.64
C TYR A 307 -16.42 21.02 16.20
N ASN A 308 -15.27 21.33 15.65
CA ASN A 308 -14.70 22.66 15.78
C ASN A 308 -15.37 23.57 14.75
N VAL A 309 -15.92 24.69 15.22
CA VAL A 309 -16.62 25.66 14.40
C VAL A 309 -15.91 27.00 14.54
N TRP A 310 -15.54 27.57 13.43
CA TRP A 310 -14.91 28.89 13.35
C TRP A 310 -15.88 29.86 12.72
N VAL A 311 -16.18 30.97 13.42
CA VAL A 311 -17.10 32.00 12.98
C VAL A 311 -16.34 33.32 12.87
N ALA A 312 -16.51 34.02 11.76
CA ALA A 312 -15.87 35.33 11.58
C ALA A 312 -16.36 36.32 12.66
N ILE A 313 -15.46 37.14 13.21
CA ILE A 313 -15.78 38.11 14.28
C ILE A 313 -16.55 39.30 13.77
N GLN A 314 -16.60 39.50 12.45
CA GLN A 314 -17.30 40.60 11.80
C GLN A 314 -18.16 40.11 10.65
N ASP A 315 -19.28 40.77 10.42
CA ASP A 315 -20.06 40.59 9.22
C ASP A 315 -19.27 41.12 8.01
N SER A 316 -19.27 40.35 6.93
CA SER A 316 -18.47 40.62 5.77
C SER A 316 -19.18 40.26 4.48
N ASN A 317 -18.89 41.01 3.42
CA ASN A 317 -19.31 40.65 2.06
C ASN A 317 -18.13 39.95 1.37
N LEU A 318 -18.16 38.61 1.38
CA LEU A 318 -17.14 37.76 0.75
C LEU A 318 -17.63 37.14 -0.57
N LYS A 319 -18.55 37.80 -1.23
CA LYS A 319 -19.06 37.36 -2.53
C LYS A 319 -17.91 37.04 -3.47
N ASP A 320 -18.01 35.90 -4.11
CA ASP A 320 -17.09 35.37 -5.12
C ASP A 320 -15.63 35.19 -4.65
N LYS A 321 -15.40 35.04 -3.34
CA LYS A 321 -14.06 34.77 -2.78
C LYS A 321 -13.70 33.30 -2.78
N GLN A 322 -12.47 33.01 -3.17
CA GLN A 322 -11.86 31.68 -3.06
C GLN A 322 -11.00 31.63 -1.81
N ILE A 323 -11.44 30.85 -0.83
CA ILE A 323 -10.78 30.75 0.47
C ILE A 323 -10.14 29.37 0.61
N LYS A 324 -8.84 29.32 0.89
CA LYS A 324 -8.13 28.10 1.22
C LYS A 324 -8.02 27.96 2.73
N ILE A 325 -8.51 26.83 3.25
CA ILE A 325 -8.49 26.50 4.67
C ILE A 325 -7.49 25.32 4.87
N SER A 326 -6.57 25.47 5.82
CA SER A 326 -5.56 24.45 6.14
C SER A 326 -5.56 24.11 7.63
N PHE A 327 -5.33 22.82 7.94
CA PHE A 327 -5.28 22.26 9.31
C PHE A 327 -3.85 22.04 9.79
#